data_a3638d3e5bcdf0b3cc530eaf1619f4c0
#
_entry.id   a3638d3e5bcdf0b3cc530eaf1619f4c0
#
_cell.length_a   1.000
_cell.length_b   1.000
_cell.length_c   1.000
_cell.angle_alpha   90.00
_cell.angle_beta   90.00
_cell.angle_gamma   90.00
#
_symmetry.space_group_name_H-M   'P 1'
#
loop_
_entity.id
_entity.type
_entity.pdbx_description
1 polymer ?
#
loop_
_entity_poly.entity_id
_entity_poly.type
_entity_poly.pdbx_seq_one_letter_code
_entity_poly.pdbx_strand_id
1 'polypeptide(L)'
;RNGDYELALNGDGNVLGFNQIIDEYGAKAGKAVYFYAGVCELQLGNFDAAIKALNSYKGKDAILAARATACIGDAYVGLENYAKALGCFEKAAAECDNMFAAGYLLKAGQVAEKLGENEKALGYYETIKDSYPQSMEAYDIDKYIARIENK
;
A
#
# COMPACT_ATOMS: atom_id res chain seq x y z
N ARG A 1 -5.98 10.17 13.48
CA ARG A 1 -5.29 9.94 14.76
C ARG A 1 -5.46 8.49 15.19
N ASN A 2 -4.55 8.00 16.04
CA ASN A 2 -4.56 6.60 16.45
C ASN A 2 -5.87 6.19 17.15
N GLY A 3 -6.41 7.06 18.04
CA GLY A 3 -7.68 6.80 18.71
C GLY A 3 -8.87 6.62 17.76
N ASP A 4 -8.87 7.31 16.63
CA ASP A 4 -9.93 7.19 15.64
C ASP A 4 -9.86 5.83 14.93
N TYR A 5 -8.65 5.34 14.64
CA TYR A 5 -8.46 4.01 14.03
C TYR A 5 -8.80 2.89 15.01
N GLU A 6 -8.43 3.03 16.28
CA GLU A 6 -8.80 2.05 17.32
C GLU A 6 -10.32 1.98 17.49
N LEU A 7 -10.99 3.14 17.51
CA LEU A 7 -12.45 3.20 17.59
C LEU A 7 -13.10 2.53 16.37
N ALA A 8 -12.58 2.79 15.18
CA ALA A 8 -13.10 2.17 13.96
C ALA A 8 -12.94 0.65 13.97
N LEU A 9 -11.84 0.14 14.52
CA LEU A 9 -11.60 -1.31 14.62
C LEU A 9 -12.45 -1.99 15.68
N ASN A 10 -12.56 -1.37 16.86
CA ASN A 10 -13.06 -2.05 18.05
C ASN A 10 -14.44 -1.56 18.52
N GLY A 11 -14.93 -0.46 17.96
CA GLY A 11 -16.19 0.13 18.38
C GLY A 11 -16.10 0.79 19.75
N ASP A 12 -17.25 1.23 20.28
CA ASP A 12 -17.32 1.97 21.54
C ASP A 12 -18.35 1.37 22.54
N GLY A 13 -18.85 0.18 22.26
CA GLY A 13 -19.90 -0.45 23.04
C GLY A 13 -21.32 -0.17 22.54
N ASN A 14 -21.52 0.91 21.80
CA ASN A 14 -22.80 1.25 21.16
C ASN A 14 -22.80 0.95 19.66
N VAL A 15 -21.63 1.07 19.03
CA VAL A 15 -21.43 0.84 17.58
C VAL A 15 -20.37 -0.23 17.42
N LEU A 16 -20.66 -1.21 16.56
CA LEU A 16 -19.71 -2.29 16.25
C LEU A 16 -18.53 -1.73 15.43
N GLY A 17 -17.31 -2.09 15.85
CA GLY A 17 -16.11 -1.82 15.05
C GLY A 17 -15.91 -2.88 13.98
N PHE A 18 -14.97 -2.65 13.06
CA PHE A 18 -14.68 -3.56 11.94
C PHE A 18 -14.32 -4.97 12.43
N ASN A 19 -13.54 -5.12 13.49
CA ASN A 19 -13.17 -6.43 14.04
C ASN A 19 -14.39 -7.18 14.57
N GLN A 20 -15.30 -6.49 15.23
CA GLN A 20 -16.54 -7.10 15.73
C GLN A 20 -17.44 -7.54 14.59
N ILE A 21 -17.56 -6.74 13.54
CA ILE A 21 -18.33 -7.09 12.34
C ILE A 21 -17.76 -8.35 11.69
N ILE A 22 -16.42 -8.42 11.56
CA ILE A 22 -15.75 -9.59 11.00
C ILE A 22 -16.01 -10.84 11.86
N ASP A 23 -15.89 -10.71 13.19
CA ASP A 23 -16.08 -11.83 14.11
C ASP A 23 -17.52 -12.34 14.10
N GLU A 24 -18.51 -11.43 14.08
CA GLU A 24 -19.93 -11.81 14.16
C GLU A 24 -20.48 -12.32 12.82
N TYR A 25 -20.10 -11.68 11.72
CA TYR A 25 -20.70 -11.94 10.42
C TYR A 25 -19.78 -12.69 9.44
N GLY A 26 -18.47 -12.71 9.69
CA GLY A 26 -17.49 -13.41 8.85
C GLY A 26 -17.64 -13.06 7.37
N ALA A 27 -17.82 -14.05 6.51
CA ALA A 27 -17.98 -13.87 5.08
C ALA A 27 -19.22 -13.02 4.70
N LYS A 28 -20.22 -12.91 5.59
CA LYS A 28 -21.43 -12.10 5.38
C LYS A 28 -21.20 -10.61 5.65
N ALA A 29 -20.07 -10.24 6.27
CA ALA A 29 -19.76 -8.85 6.62
C ALA A 29 -19.54 -7.94 5.40
N GLY A 30 -19.36 -8.54 4.23
CA GLY A 30 -18.98 -7.84 3.02
C GLY A 30 -17.47 -7.72 2.87
N LYS A 31 -17.03 -7.62 1.62
CA LYS A 31 -15.59 -7.69 1.30
C LYS A 31 -14.83 -6.44 1.73
N ALA A 32 -15.46 -5.26 1.62
CA ALA A 32 -14.82 -3.99 1.91
C ALA A 32 -14.40 -3.84 3.38
N VAL A 33 -15.08 -4.51 4.32
CA VAL A 33 -14.75 -4.43 5.75
C VAL A 33 -13.33 -4.90 6.04
N TYR A 34 -12.84 -5.91 5.35
CA TYR A 34 -11.47 -6.40 5.49
C TYR A 34 -10.44 -5.37 5.03
N PHE A 35 -10.75 -4.67 3.94
CA PHE A 35 -9.90 -3.57 3.45
C PHE A 35 -9.80 -2.46 4.49
N TYR A 36 -10.91 -1.97 5.01
CA TYR A 36 -10.93 -0.88 5.99
C TYR A 36 -10.28 -1.29 7.31
N ALA A 37 -10.54 -2.50 7.79
CA ALA A 37 -9.87 -3.03 8.98
C ALA A 37 -8.35 -3.09 8.77
N GLY A 38 -7.90 -3.57 7.63
CA GLY A 38 -6.48 -3.64 7.29
C GLY A 38 -5.81 -2.26 7.23
N VAL A 39 -6.48 -1.27 6.66
CA VAL A 39 -5.97 0.12 6.64
C VAL A 39 -5.84 0.68 8.05
N CYS A 40 -6.83 0.46 8.92
CA CYS A 40 -6.77 0.89 10.31
C CYS A 40 -5.61 0.24 11.06
N GLU A 41 -5.43 -1.08 10.92
CA GLU A 41 -4.32 -1.81 11.54
C GLU A 41 -2.97 -1.29 11.05
N LEU A 42 -2.85 -0.98 9.75
CA LEU A 42 -1.65 -0.40 9.18
C LEU A 42 -1.31 0.95 9.81
N GLN A 43 -2.30 1.82 9.95
CA GLN A 43 -2.11 3.14 10.56
C GLN A 43 -1.73 3.06 12.05
N LEU A 44 -2.17 2.02 12.74
CA LEU A 44 -1.81 1.75 14.13
C LEU A 44 -0.43 1.09 14.28
N GLY A 45 0.20 0.68 13.19
CA GLY A 45 1.48 -0.02 13.21
C GLY A 45 1.36 -1.52 13.49
N ASN A 46 0.15 -2.08 13.44
CA ASN A 46 -0.11 -3.51 13.62
C ASN A 46 0.06 -4.23 12.28
N PHE A 47 1.30 -4.34 11.81
CA PHE A 47 1.61 -4.73 10.44
C PHE A 47 1.16 -6.16 10.09
N ASP A 48 1.35 -7.13 10.98
CA ASP A 48 0.91 -8.51 10.73
C ASP A 48 -0.62 -8.60 10.64
N ALA A 49 -1.34 -7.91 11.52
CA ALA A 49 -2.79 -7.84 11.50
C ALA A 49 -3.29 -7.14 10.22
N ALA A 50 -2.61 -6.08 9.80
CA ALA A 50 -2.92 -5.38 8.56
C ALA A 50 -2.78 -6.30 7.35
N ILE A 51 -1.68 -7.04 7.25
CA ILE A 51 -1.42 -7.99 6.16
C ILE A 51 -2.52 -9.06 6.12
N LYS A 52 -2.88 -9.61 7.27
CA LYS A 52 -3.92 -10.64 7.38
C LYS A 52 -5.27 -10.12 6.88
N ALA A 53 -5.68 -8.95 7.35
CA ALA A 53 -6.96 -8.35 6.94
C ALA A 53 -6.98 -8.00 5.46
N LEU A 54 -5.92 -7.37 4.95
CA LEU A 54 -5.81 -6.98 3.55
C LEU A 54 -5.75 -8.19 2.61
N ASN A 55 -5.10 -9.28 3.00
CA ASN A 55 -5.11 -10.54 2.25
C ASN A 55 -6.50 -11.19 2.22
N SER A 56 -7.34 -10.92 3.21
CA SER A 56 -8.71 -11.42 3.25
C SER A 56 -9.66 -10.63 2.34
N TYR A 57 -9.24 -9.46 1.88
CA TYR A 57 -10.01 -8.67 0.91
C TYR A 57 -9.96 -9.35 -0.46
N LYS A 58 -11.09 -9.84 -0.94
CA LYS A 58 -11.26 -10.52 -2.24
C LYS A 58 -12.26 -9.79 -3.13
N GLY A 59 -12.35 -8.48 -3.00
CA GLY A 59 -13.22 -7.65 -3.82
C GLY A 59 -12.80 -7.61 -5.28
N LYS A 60 -13.76 -7.28 -6.16
CA LYS A 60 -13.56 -7.22 -7.61
C LYS A 60 -13.17 -5.83 -8.12
N ASP A 61 -13.24 -4.81 -7.27
CA ASP A 61 -12.83 -3.46 -7.64
C ASP A 61 -11.33 -3.41 -7.85
N ALA A 62 -10.91 -3.15 -9.09
CA ALA A 62 -9.49 -3.16 -9.48
C ALA A 62 -8.69 -2.06 -8.75
N ILE A 63 -9.30 -0.91 -8.50
CA ILE A 63 -8.63 0.19 -7.79
C ILE A 63 -8.39 -0.19 -6.34
N LEU A 64 -9.40 -0.72 -5.65
CA LEU A 64 -9.26 -1.17 -4.26
C LEU A 64 -8.33 -2.38 -4.15
N ALA A 65 -8.35 -3.30 -5.10
CA ALA A 65 -7.47 -4.47 -5.10
C ALA A 65 -6.00 -4.05 -5.21
N ALA A 66 -5.67 -3.14 -6.12
CA ALA A 66 -4.31 -2.61 -6.25
C ALA A 66 -3.90 -1.85 -4.99
N ARG A 67 -4.81 -1.06 -4.42
CA ARG A 67 -4.55 -0.32 -3.18
C ARG A 67 -4.32 -1.25 -1.99
N ALA A 68 -5.09 -2.33 -1.88
CA ALA A 68 -4.88 -3.35 -0.84
C ALA A 68 -3.50 -3.98 -0.96
N THR A 69 -3.07 -4.33 -2.18
CA THR A 69 -1.73 -4.85 -2.46
C THR A 69 -0.64 -3.85 -2.05
N ALA A 70 -0.81 -2.58 -2.39
CA ALA A 70 0.14 -1.53 -2.00
C ALA A 70 0.18 -1.33 -0.48
N CYS A 71 -0.96 -1.40 0.22
CA CYS A 71 -1.02 -1.32 1.68
C CYS A 71 -0.31 -2.51 2.34
N ILE A 72 -0.40 -3.70 1.76
CA ILE A 72 0.40 -4.86 2.20
C ILE A 72 1.89 -4.55 2.05
N GLY A 73 2.28 -3.93 0.94
CA GLY A 73 3.65 -3.45 0.73
C GLY A 73 4.09 -2.47 1.82
N ASP A 74 3.24 -1.50 2.17
CA ASP A 74 3.52 -0.56 3.26
C ASP A 74 3.72 -1.27 4.60
N ALA A 75 2.92 -2.30 4.89
CA ALA A 75 3.08 -3.11 6.09
C ALA A 75 4.41 -3.87 6.10
N TYR A 76 4.83 -4.42 4.96
CA TYR A 76 6.13 -5.05 4.85
C TYR A 76 7.29 -4.05 5.01
N VAL A 77 7.13 -2.81 4.54
CA VAL A 77 8.12 -1.75 4.85
C VAL A 77 8.20 -1.52 6.35
N GLY A 78 7.06 -1.48 7.04
CA GLY A 78 7.02 -1.37 8.50
C GLY A 78 7.72 -2.52 9.22
N LEU A 79 7.66 -3.72 8.66
CA LEU A 79 8.37 -4.92 9.15
C LEU A 79 9.82 -5.00 8.64
N GLU A 80 10.28 -4.02 7.90
CA GLU A 80 11.60 -3.98 7.25
C GLU A 80 11.86 -5.15 6.29
N ASN A 81 10.78 -5.77 5.79
CA ASN A 81 10.86 -6.80 4.77
C ASN A 81 10.76 -6.16 3.38
N TYR A 82 11.83 -5.51 2.97
CA TYR A 82 11.87 -4.71 1.76
C TYR A 82 11.69 -5.54 0.47
N ALA A 83 12.18 -6.77 0.45
CA ALA A 83 12.03 -7.66 -0.70
C ALA A 83 10.55 -7.97 -0.99
N LYS A 84 9.77 -8.30 0.04
CA LYS A 84 8.33 -8.52 -0.09
C LYS A 84 7.58 -7.23 -0.39
N ALA A 85 7.98 -6.12 0.23
CA ALA A 85 7.40 -4.81 -0.04
C ALA A 85 7.56 -4.44 -1.52
N LEU A 86 8.75 -4.62 -2.09
CA LEU A 86 9.00 -4.34 -3.49
C LEU A 86 8.07 -5.12 -4.41
N GLY A 87 7.93 -6.43 -4.18
CA GLY A 87 7.01 -7.27 -4.95
C GLY A 87 5.57 -6.79 -4.89
N CYS A 88 5.10 -6.31 -3.73
CA CYS A 88 3.77 -5.76 -3.58
C CYS A 88 3.58 -4.47 -4.39
N PHE A 89 4.53 -3.56 -4.34
CA PHE A 89 4.43 -2.29 -5.08
C PHE A 89 4.52 -2.51 -6.60
N GLU A 90 5.38 -3.41 -7.05
CA GLU A 90 5.47 -3.80 -8.46
C GLU A 90 4.14 -4.37 -8.96
N LYS A 91 3.55 -5.27 -8.17
CA LYS A 91 2.26 -5.88 -8.50
C LYS A 91 1.15 -4.82 -8.54
N ALA A 92 1.08 -3.94 -7.55
CA ALA A 92 0.07 -2.88 -7.50
C ALA A 92 0.20 -1.96 -8.71
N ALA A 93 1.41 -1.56 -9.09
CA ALA A 93 1.65 -0.72 -10.26
C ALA A 93 1.27 -1.43 -11.58
N ALA A 94 1.53 -2.72 -11.69
CA ALA A 94 1.21 -3.50 -12.88
C ALA A 94 -0.30 -3.72 -13.06
N GLU A 95 -1.04 -3.83 -11.97
CA GLU A 95 -2.50 -4.04 -11.97
C GLU A 95 -3.28 -2.73 -12.14
N CYS A 96 -2.60 -1.59 -12.16
CA CYS A 96 -3.21 -0.27 -12.08
C CYS A 96 -2.70 0.60 -13.24
N ASP A 97 -3.53 0.79 -14.26
CA ASP A 97 -3.21 1.72 -15.36
C ASP A 97 -4.02 3.00 -15.20
N ASN A 98 -3.72 3.74 -14.13
CA ASN A 98 -4.39 4.99 -13.79
C ASN A 98 -3.45 5.91 -12.98
N MET A 99 -3.99 7.02 -12.49
CA MET A 99 -3.24 8.02 -11.73
C MET A 99 -2.53 7.49 -10.46
N PHE A 100 -2.96 6.36 -9.91
CA PHE A 100 -2.33 5.79 -8.71
C PHE A 100 -1.05 5.01 -9.02
N ALA A 101 -0.85 4.59 -10.27
CA ALA A 101 0.33 3.81 -10.67
C ALA A 101 1.64 4.55 -10.37
N ALA A 102 1.69 5.86 -10.58
CA ALA A 102 2.86 6.67 -10.30
C ALA A 102 3.27 6.60 -8.82
N GLY A 103 2.31 6.63 -7.90
CA GLY A 103 2.57 6.49 -6.46
C GLY A 103 3.15 5.12 -6.11
N TYR A 104 2.63 4.05 -6.69
CA TYR A 104 3.14 2.70 -6.47
C TYR A 104 4.54 2.51 -7.06
N LEU A 105 4.80 3.09 -8.24
CA LEU A 105 6.13 3.09 -8.85
C LEU A 105 7.14 3.87 -8.01
N LEU A 106 6.74 5.00 -7.43
CA LEU A 106 7.61 5.76 -6.54
C LEU A 106 8.00 4.94 -5.31
N LYS A 107 7.04 4.28 -4.67
CA LYS A 107 7.29 3.40 -3.53
C LYS A 107 8.19 2.22 -3.93
N ALA A 108 7.95 1.61 -5.09
CA ALA A 108 8.80 0.55 -5.63
C ALA A 108 10.25 1.03 -5.80
N GLY A 109 10.43 2.21 -6.38
CA GLY A 109 11.75 2.81 -6.56
C GLY A 109 12.47 3.06 -5.25
N GLN A 110 11.79 3.63 -4.27
CA GLN A 110 12.35 3.91 -2.94
C GLN A 110 12.78 2.62 -2.22
N VAL A 111 11.96 1.57 -2.30
CA VAL A 111 12.29 0.27 -1.70
C VAL A 111 13.43 -0.42 -2.45
N ALA A 112 13.46 -0.31 -3.78
CA ALA A 112 14.56 -0.83 -4.59
C ALA A 112 15.89 -0.17 -4.18
N GLU A 113 15.91 1.13 -3.93
CA GLU A 113 17.09 1.82 -3.40
C GLU A 113 17.52 1.24 -2.04
N LYS A 114 16.57 0.97 -1.15
CA LYS A 114 16.84 0.34 0.16
C LYS A 114 17.51 -1.03 0.00
N LEU A 115 17.16 -1.76 -1.04
CA LEU A 115 17.75 -3.06 -1.37
C LEU A 115 19.07 -2.95 -2.14
N GLY A 116 19.51 -1.74 -2.50
CA GLY A 116 20.69 -1.53 -3.33
C GLY A 116 20.48 -1.82 -4.82
N GLU A 117 19.23 -2.02 -5.24
CA GLU A 117 18.86 -2.29 -6.63
C GLU A 117 18.66 -0.98 -7.41
N ASN A 118 19.74 -0.21 -7.57
CA ASN A 118 19.69 1.14 -8.10
C ASN A 118 19.21 1.22 -9.56
N GLU A 119 19.59 0.27 -10.39
CA GLU A 119 19.14 0.22 -11.80
C GLU A 119 17.62 0.02 -11.88
N LYS A 120 17.10 -0.86 -11.04
CA LYS A 120 15.66 -1.11 -10.95
C LYS A 120 14.91 0.13 -10.46
N ALA A 121 15.43 0.81 -9.42
CA ALA A 121 14.87 2.05 -8.92
C ALA A 121 14.84 3.14 -10.01
N LEU A 122 15.93 3.28 -10.75
CA LEU A 122 16.02 4.23 -11.86
C LEU A 122 14.96 3.95 -12.92
N GLY A 123 14.77 2.69 -13.30
CA GLY A 123 13.72 2.28 -14.25
C GLY A 123 12.31 2.68 -13.82
N TYR A 124 11.98 2.54 -12.52
CA TYR A 124 10.68 2.98 -12.00
C TYR A 124 10.52 4.50 -12.06
N TYR A 125 11.57 5.25 -11.70
CA TYR A 125 11.54 6.71 -11.73
C TYR A 125 11.42 7.25 -13.16
N GLU A 126 12.13 6.65 -14.10
CA GLU A 126 12.02 6.99 -15.53
C GLU A 126 10.62 6.70 -16.07
N THR A 127 10.01 5.58 -15.64
CA THR A 127 8.63 5.25 -16.02
C THR A 127 7.65 6.32 -15.52
N ILE A 128 7.82 6.81 -14.29
CA ILE A 128 7.00 7.92 -13.77
C ILE A 128 7.15 9.16 -14.66
N LYS A 129 8.38 9.51 -14.98
CA LYS A 129 8.69 10.69 -15.81
C LYS A 129 8.07 10.61 -17.20
N ASP A 130 8.19 9.45 -17.84
CA ASP A 130 7.78 9.26 -19.23
C ASP A 130 6.29 8.95 -19.39
N SER A 131 5.73 8.13 -18.51
CA SER A 131 4.35 7.64 -18.62
C SER A 131 3.35 8.43 -17.78
N TYR A 132 3.79 9.07 -16.71
CA TYR A 132 2.92 9.80 -15.78
C TYR A 132 3.44 11.24 -15.52
N PRO A 133 3.75 12.02 -16.58
CA PRO A 133 4.40 13.33 -16.40
C PRO A 133 3.52 14.36 -15.69
N GLN A 134 2.22 14.14 -15.64
CA GLN A 134 1.26 15.04 -14.96
C GLN A 134 1.00 14.63 -13.51
N SER A 135 1.62 13.54 -13.02
CA SER A 135 1.44 13.10 -11.64
C SER A 135 2.20 14.00 -10.66
N MET A 136 1.74 14.02 -9.40
CA MET A 136 2.48 14.72 -8.35
C MET A 136 3.86 14.12 -8.13
N GLU A 137 3.97 12.81 -8.31
CA GLU A 137 5.22 12.06 -8.19
C GLU A 137 6.26 12.52 -9.23
N ALA A 138 5.82 12.85 -10.44
CA ALA A 138 6.71 13.33 -11.50
C ALA A 138 7.34 14.70 -11.20
N TYR A 139 6.71 15.50 -10.35
CA TYR A 139 7.20 16.86 -10.05
C TYR A 139 8.63 16.89 -9.51
N ASP A 140 8.96 15.96 -8.62
CA ASP A 140 10.29 15.87 -8.01
C ASP A 140 11.15 14.72 -8.56
N ILE A 141 10.69 14.02 -9.59
CA ILE A 141 11.30 12.76 -10.01
C ILE A 141 12.76 12.94 -10.48
N ASP A 142 13.09 14.07 -11.07
CA ASP A 142 14.46 14.33 -11.52
C ASP A 142 15.46 14.37 -10.35
N LYS A 143 15.01 14.77 -9.16
CA LYS A 143 15.84 14.72 -7.95
C LYS A 143 16.18 13.29 -7.56
N TYR A 144 15.22 12.37 -7.65
CA TYR A 144 15.42 10.96 -7.36
C TYR A 144 16.35 10.32 -8.37
N ILE A 145 16.17 10.63 -9.66
CA ILE A 145 17.03 10.13 -10.74
C ILE A 145 18.48 10.63 -10.53
N ALA A 146 18.66 11.93 -10.34
CA ALA A 146 19.98 12.52 -10.12
C ALA A 146 20.71 11.92 -8.91
N ARG A 147 19.97 11.65 -7.84
CA ARG A 147 20.56 11.02 -6.63
C ARG A 147 21.15 9.65 -6.93
N ILE A 148 20.51 8.86 -7.76
CA ILE A 148 21.00 7.53 -8.15
C ILE A 148 22.19 7.65 -9.09
N GLU A 149 22.10 8.52 -10.12
CA GLU A 149 23.14 8.71 -11.10
C GLU A 149 24.45 9.25 -10.52
N ASN A 150 24.37 9.95 -9.40
CA ASN A 150 25.53 10.54 -8.72
C ASN A 150 26.10 9.66 -7.59
N LYS A 151 25.64 8.43 -7.45
CA LYS A 151 26.23 7.44 -6.51
C LYS A 151 27.50 6.76 -7.10
#